data_90c2e9d3dfb4f3d369deb489c5dd9d79
#
_entry.id   90c2e9d3dfb4f3d369deb489c5dd9d79
#
_cell.length_a   1.000
_cell.length_b   1.000
_cell.length_c   1.000
_cell.angle_alpha   90.00
_cell.angle_beta   90.00
_cell.angle_gamma   90.00
#
_symmetry.space_group_name_H-M   'P 1'
#
loop_
_entity.id
_entity.type
_entity.pdbx_description
1 polymer ?
#
loop_
_entity_poly.entity_id
_entity_poly.type
_entity_poly.pdbx_seq_one_letter_code
_entity_poly.pdbx_strand_id
1 'polypeptide(L)'
;MNNFEKYEKLKKLNEREESAEKELKKEKQRLKILQNQRKDLERKERTHRLCQHGALLERYFPPDEFTDEMIRFLMDGTFNRQDEAVRDLMEEVKDIFQSEEKDKTVTD
;
A
#
# COMPACT_ATOMS: atom_id res chain seq x y z
N MET A 1 -6.11 -37.04 -44.42
CA MET A 1 -7.22 -36.84 -43.46
C MET A 1 -8.55 -36.76 -44.18
N ASN A 2 -9.52 -37.60 -43.84
CA ASN A 2 -10.87 -37.49 -44.37
C ASN A 2 -11.67 -36.37 -43.64
N ASN A 3 -12.88 -36.06 -44.12
CA ASN A 3 -13.70 -35.01 -43.55
C ASN A 3 -14.16 -35.32 -42.12
N PHE A 4 -14.34 -36.58 -41.78
CA PHE A 4 -14.70 -37.02 -40.43
C PHE A 4 -13.57 -36.77 -39.43
N GLU A 5 -12.34 -37.09 -39.79
CA GLU A 5 -11.16 -36.86 -38.95
C GLU A 5 -10.92 -35.37 -38.70
N LYS A 6 -11.12 -34.53 -39.72
CA LYS A 6 -11.03 -33.07 -39.61
C LYS A 6 -12.09 -32.53 -38.67
N TYR A 7 -13.31 -33.05 -38.75
CA TYR A 7 -14.42 -32.66 -37.87
C TYR A 7 -14.14 -33.03 -36.42
N GLU A 8 -13.67 -34.24 -36.17
CA GLU A 8 -13.31 -34.71 -34.84
C GLU A 8 -12.19 -33.85 -34.21
N LYS A 9 -11.18 -33.53 -35.00
CA LYS A 9 -10.07 -32.70 -34.57
C LYS A 9 -10.52 -31.28 -34.24
N LEU A 10 -11.39 -30.71 -35.06
CA LEU A 10 -11.96 -29.39 -34.83
C LEU A 10 -12.81 -29.35 -33.56
N LYS A 11 -13.61 -30.39 -33.32
CA LYS A 11 -14.42 -30.53 -32.13
C LYS A 11 -13.57 -30.55 -30.86
N LYS A 12 -12.48 -31.32 -30.87
CA LYS A 12 -11.52 -31.38 -29.73
C LYS A 12 -10.85 -30.04 -29.46
N LEU A 13 -10.48 -29.33 -30.52
CA LEU A 13 -9.89 -27.98 -30.40
C LEU A 13 -10.87 -26.99 -29.82
N ASN A 14 -12.13 -27.05 -30.22
CA ASN A 14 -13.19 -26.18 -29.69
C ASN A 14 -13.44 -26.45 -28.20
N GLU A 15 -13.46 -27.73 -27.80
CA GLU A 15 -13.59 -28.13 -26.39
C GLU A 15 -12.43 -27.65 -25.53
N ARG A 16 -11.20 -27.71 -26.04
CA ARG A 16 -10.01 -27.19 -25.37
C ARG A 16 -10.06 -25.67 -25.23
N GLU A 17 -10.52 -24.99 -26.29
CA GLU A 17 -10.65 -23.54 -26.27
C GLU A 17 -11.67 -23.09 -25.21
N GLU A 18 -12.84 -23.73 -25.16
CA GLU A 18 -13.87 -23.44 -24.16
C GLU A 18 -13.37 -23.67 -22.73
N SER A 19 -12.64 -24.78 -22.53
CA SER A 19 -12.05 -25.10 -21.23
C SER A 19 -11.02 -24.07 -20.81
N ALA A 20 -10.16 -23.65 -21.74
CA ALA A 20 -9.15 -22.62 -21.49
C ALA A 20 -9.78 -21.26 -21.18
N GLU A 21 -10.86 -20.91 -21.88
CA GLU A 21 -11.60 -19.67 -21.62
C GLU A 21 -12.23 -19.66 -20.21
N LYS A 22 -12.79 -20.79 -19.77
CA LYS A 22 -13.33 -20.94 -18.41
C LYS A 22 -12.25 -20.79 -17.35
N GLU A 23 -11.10 -21.41 -17.57
CA GLU A 23 -9.93 -21.31 -16.69
C GLU A 23 -9.45 -19.86 -16.59
N LEU A 24 -9.33 -19.17 -17.71
CA LEU A 24 -8.94 -17.77 -17.77
C LEU A 24 -9.90 -16.89 -17.00
N LYS A 25 -11.19 -17.12 -17.15
CA LYS A 25 -12.25 -16.39 -16.44
C LYS A 25 -12.14 -16.57 -14.93
N LYS A 26 -11.89 -17.81 -14.47
CA LYS A 26 -11.68 -18.12 -13.06
C LYS A 26 -10.45 -17.40 -12.50
N GLU A 27 -9.34 -17.42 -13.25
CA GLU A 27 -8.11 -16.75 -12.83
C GLU A 27 -8.28 -15.23 -12.75
N LYS A 28 -9.00 -14.64 -13.68
CA LYS A 28 -9.33 -13.20 -13.64
C LYS A 28 -10.17 -12.85 -12.41
N GLN A 29 -11.13 -13.70 -12.05
CA GLN A 29 -11.94 -13.51 -10.85
C GLN A 29 -11.10 -13.62 -9.57
N ARG A 30 -10.20 -14.60 -9.50
CA ARG A 30 -9.27 -14.76 -8.36
C ARG A 30 -8.37 -13.55 -8.21
N LEU A 31 -7.82 -13.07 -9.32
CA LEU A 31 -6.98 -11.87 -9.32
C LEU A 31 -7.75 -10.66 -8.79
N LYS A 32 -8.98 -10.48 -9.22
CA LYS A 32 -9.84 -9.38 -8.76
C LYS A 32 -10.10 -9.44 -7.26
N ILE A 33 -10.38 -10.65 -6.74
CA ILE A 33 -10.60 -10.87 -5.30
C ILE A 33 -9.33 -10.51 -4.51
N LEU A 34 -8.17 -10.98 -4.98
CA LEU A 34 -6.88 -10.69 -4.33
C LEU A 34 -6.55 -9.20 -4.34
N GLN A 35 -6.82 -8.53 -5.47
CA GLN A 35 -6.62 -7.08 -5.57
C GLN A 35 -7.51 -6.31 -4.60
N ASN A 36 -8.77 -6.73 -4.45
CA ASN A 36 -9.72 -6.11 -3.50
C ASN A 36 -9.28 -6.35 -2.06
N GLN A 37 -8.82 -7.56 -1.72
CA GLN A 37 -8.28 -7.87 -0.40
C GLN A 37 -7.05 -7.03 -0.08
N ARG A 38 -6.15 -6.86 -1.05
CA ARG A 38 -4.96 -6.03 -0.89
C ARG A 38 -5.34 -4.56 -0.62
N LYS A 39 -6.29 -4.03 -1.39
CA LYS A 39 -6.78 -2.65 -1.20
C LYS A 39 -7.40 -2.45 0.19
N ASP A 40 -8.15 -3.44 0.68
CA ASP A 40 -8.74 -3.41 2.01
C ASP A 40 -7.67 -3.39 3.11
N LEU A 41 -6.66 -4.24 2.98
CA LEU A 41 -5.55 -4.29 3.93
C LEU A 41 -4.73 -3.00 3.92
N GLU A 42 -4.47 -2.45 2.74
CA GLU A 42 -3.78 -1.16 2.60
C GLU A 42 -4.56 -0.03 3.26
N ARG A 43 -5.88 -0.02 3.10
CA ARG A 43 -6.77 0.96 3.71
C ARG A 43 -6.77 0.84 5.23
N LYS A 44 -6.86 -0.38 5.77
CA LYS A 44 -6.81 -0.65 7.21
C LYS A 44 -5.47 -0.26 7.81
N GLU A 45 -4.38 -0.60 7.13
CA GLU A 45 -3.03 -0.22 7.54
C GLU A 45 -2.88 1.30 7.59
N ARG A 46 -3.34 1.98 6.54
CA ARG A 46 -3.32 3.45 6.48
C ARG A 46 -4.14 4.08 7.60
N THR A 47 -5.35 3.58 7.84
CA THR A 47 -6.21 4.07 8.91
C THR A 47 -5.56 3.89 10.27
N HIS A 48 -4.98 2.72 10.51
CA HIS A 48 -4.27 2.43 11.76
C HIS A 48 -3.08 3.38 11.95
N ARG A 49 -2.28 3.58 10.90
CA ARG A 49 -1.15 4.50 10.92
C ARG A 49 -1.58 5.94 11.20
N LEU A 50 -2.64 6.40 10.54
CA LEU A 50 -3.16 7.75 10.74
C LEU A 50 -3.70 7.94 12.17
N CYS A 51 -4.34 6.92 12.74
CA CYS A 51 -4.79 6.95 14.13
C CYS A 51 -3.61 7.02 15.11
N GLN A 52 -2.55 6.26 14.86
CA GLN A 52 -1.34 6.32 15.67
C GLN A 52 -0.65 7.69 15.58
N HIS A 53 -0.53 8.23 14.38
CA HIS A 53 0.04 9.57 14.16
C HIS A 53 -0.83 10.66 14.80
N GLY A 54 -2.14 10.53 14.72
CA GLY A 54 -3.07 11.45 15.35
C GLY A 54 -2.95 11.44 16.88
N ALA A 55 -2.86 10.24 17.47
CA ALA A 55 -2.67 10.09 18.91
C ALA A 55 -1.33 10.69 19.37
N LEU A 56 -0.28 10.51 18.59
CA LEU A 56 1.03 11.08 18.86
C LEU A 56 1.00 12.62 18.80
N LEU A 57 0.31 13.14 17.78
CA LEU A 57 0.16 14.59 17.59
C LEU A 57 -0.63 15.22 18.73
N GLU A 58 -1.67 14.56 19.24
CA GLU A 58 -2.50 15.05 20.33
C GLU A 58 -1.75 15.19 21.66
N ARG A 59 -0.64 14.47 21.85
CA ARG A 59 0.22 14.65 23.02
C ARG A 59 0.86 16.02 23.07
N TYR A 60 1.16 16.60 21.90
CA TYR A 60 1.78 17.91 21.79
C TYR A 60 0.75 19.03 21.57
N PHE A 61 -0.37 18.68 20.97
CA PHE A 61 -1.44 19.59 20.63
C PHE A 61 -2.78 19.04 21.12
N PRO A 62 -3.14 19.22 22.41
CA PRO A 62 -4.41 18.74 22.94
C PRO A 62 -5.61 19.28 22.15
N PRO A 63 -6.61 18.46 21.83
CA PRO A 63 -7.74 18.88 20.96
C PRO A 63 -8.65 19.94 21.58
N ASP A 64 -8.62 20.10 22.88
CA ASP A 64 -9.35 21.15 23.59
C ASP A 64 -8.68 22.53 23.51
N GLU A 65 -7.38 22.57 23.23
CA GLU A 65 -6.60 23.80 23.12
C GLU A 65 -6.29 24.17 21.66
N PHE A 66 -6.12 23.19 20.78
CA PHE A 66 -5.71 23.38 19.39
C PHE A 66 -6.73 22.80 18.43
N THR A 67 -7.20 23.64 17.50
CA THR A 67 -8.04 23.21 16.38
C THR A 67 -7.15 22.66 15.26
N ASP A 68 -7.75 21.92 14.32
CA ASP A 68 -7.03 21.41 13.14
C ASP A 68 -6.39 22.54 12.33
N GLU A 69 -7.06 23.70 12.24
CA GLU A 69 -6.55 24.88 11.54
C GLU A 69 -5.31 25.44 12.22
N MET A 70 -5.31 25.48 13.55
CA MET A 70 -4.15 25.92 14.33
C MET A 70 -2.95 25.01 14.14
N ILE A 71 -3.18 23.71 14.17
CA ILE A 71 -2.14 22.69 13.93
C ILE A 71 -1.57 22.83 12.52
N ARG A 72 -2.44 22.99 11.52
CA ARG A 72 -2.03 23.21 10.13
C ARG A 72 -1.16 24.45 9.99
N PHE A 73 -1.58 25.56 10.58
CA PHE A 73 -0.85 26.82 10.54
C PHE A 73 0.55 26.67 11.16
N LEU A 74 0.65 25.99 12.31
CA LEU A 74 1.93 25.76 12.98
C LEU A 74 2.85 24.85 12.16
N MET A 75 2.31 23.77 11.59
CA MET A 75 3.07 22.85 10.77
C MET A 75 3.54 23.49 9.46
N ASP A 76 2.68 24.23 8.79
CA ASP A 76 3.02 24.96 7.57
C ASP A 76 4.08 26.02 7.86
N GLY A 77 3.94 26.74 8.96
CA GLY A 77 4.93 27.72 9.39
C GLY A 77 6.29 27.14 9.71
N THR A 78 6.33 25.92 10.24
CA THR A 78 7.57 25.23 10.62
C THR A 78 8.26 24.55 9.43
N PHE A 79 7.51 23.84 8.61
CA PHE A 79 8.06 22.95 7.58
C PHE A 79 8.11 23.56 6.17
N ASN A 80 7.23 24.54 5.85
CA ASN A 80 7.20 25.16 4.52
C ASN A 80 8.20 26.32 4.36
N ARG A 81 8.79 26.80 5.45
CA ARG A 81 9.79 27.87 5.41
C ARG A 81 11.17 27.34 5.08
N GLN A 82 11.44 26.45 4.27
CA GLN A 82 12.77 25.97 3.85
C GLN A 82 13.89 26.26 4.88
N ASP A 83 13.60 26.06 6.14
CA ASP A 83 14.56 26.28 7.22
C ASP A 83 15.59 25.12 7.21
N GLU A 84 16.85 25.47 6.97
CA GLU A 84 17.95 24.51 6.94
C GLU A 84 18.09 23.75 8.26
N ALA A 85 17.87 24.40 9.37
CA ALA A 85 17.95 23.78 10.71
C ALA A 85 16.91 22.67 10.87
N VAL A 86 15.69 22.88 10.39
CA VAL A 86 14.63 21.86 10.44
C VAL A 86 14.96 20.69 9.52
N ARG A 87 15.46 20.94 8.32
CA ARG A 87 15.88 19.88 7.38
C ARG A 87 17.01 19.05 7.96
N ASP A 88 18.02 19.70 8.52
CA ASP A 88 19.17 19.05 9.11
C ASP A 88 18.74 18.19 10.29
N LEU A 89 17.82 18.66 11.13
CA LEU A 89 17.28 17.90 12.24
C LEU A 89 16.51 16.66 11.74
N MET A 90 15.69 16.80 10.72
CA MET A 90 14.94 15.68 10.15
C MET A 90 15.87 14.62 9.58
N GLU A 91 16.92 15.03 8.87
CA GLU A 91 17.92 14.12 8.31
C GLU A 91 18.72 13.41 9.41
N GLU A 92 19.12 14.14 10.42
CA GLU A 92 19.82 13.60 11.57
C GLU A 92 18.97 12.53 12.30
N VAL A 93 17.69 12.79 12.52
CA VAL A 93 16.76 11.84 13.14
C VAL A 93 16.61 10.58 12.28
N LYS A 94 16.47 10.74 10.97
CA LYS A 94 16.40 9.60 10.05
C LYS A 94 17.67 8.74 10.14
N ASP A 95 18.82 9.36 10.12
CA ASP A 95 20.10 8.66 10.16
C ASP A 95 20.30 7.89 11.47
N ILE A 96 19.93 8.48 12.61
CA ILE A 96 20.00 7.84 13.92
C ILE A 96 19.14 6.57 13.95
N PHE A 97 17.88 6.66 13.52
CA PHE A 97 16.96 5.54 13.55
C PHE A 97 17.29 4.47 12.51
N GLN A 98 17.78 4.83 11.35
CA GLN A 98 18.23 3.87 10.33
C GLN A 98 19.46 3.10 10.80
N SER A 99 20.38 3.77 11.47
CA SER A 99 21.55 3.17 12.07
C SER A 99 21.18 2.15 13.17
N GLU A 100 20.20 2.45 14.02
CA GLU A 100 19.67 1.53 15.03
C GLU A 100 18.99 0.30 14.40
N GLU A 101 18.24 0.46 13.35
CA GLU A 101 17.62 -0.65 12.62
C GLU A 101 18.64 -1.57 11.99
N LYS A 102 19.72 -1.04 11.42
CA LYS A 102 20.82 -1.83 10.86
C LYS A 102 21.54 -2.63 11.94
N ASP A 103 21.74 -2.06 13.11
CA ASP A 103 22.35 -2.76 14.24
C ASP A 103 21.46 -3.89 14.74
N LYS A 104 20.14 -3.72 14.75
CA LYS A 104 19.17 -4.76 15.11
C LYS A 104 19.15 -5.92 14.11
N THR A 105 19.36 -5.66 12.82
CA THR A 105 19.38 -6.68 11.77
C THR A 105 20.71 -7.45 11.72
N VAL A 106 21.79 -6.89 12.20
CA VAL A 106 23.12 -7.51 12.22
C VAL A 106 23.32 -8.41 13.44
N THR A 107 22.55 -8.24 14.50
CA THR A 107 22.66 -9.02 15.75
C THR A 107 21.88 -10.34 15.73
N ASP A 108 21.19 -10.63 14.64
CA ASP A 108 20.55 -11.92 14.40
C ASP A 108 21.50 -12.86 13.63
#